data_01b5832d33c61e111a9ee56c4e877205
#
_entry.id   01b5832d33c61e111a9ee56c4e877205
#
_cell.length_a   1.000
_cell.length_b   1.000
_cell.length_c   1.000
_cell.angle_alpha   90.00
_cell.angle_beta   90.00
_cell.angle_gamma   90.00
#
_symmetry.space_group_name_H-M   'P 1'
#
loop_
_entity.id
_entity.type
_entity.pdbx_description
1 polymer ?
#
loop_
_entity_poly.entity_id
_entity_poly.type
_entity_poly.pdbx_seq_one_letter_code
_entity_poly.pdbx_strand_id
1 'polypeptide(L)'
;MRYESLIFDIDGTLWDSRQLVAEGYNIQLAKEGLSHLAVNAELFRPLFGKVMTEIADVIFSSVPAPERYELMKRCMDEENRYMHNNECNIGYPGVRETLKKLSEKHRLFIVSNSQQGYPELCMEKLGISPYIQGHLCFGDTGTTKGQTIRTLMEKYNITDCAYIGDTQGDYEATLEAGVPFLWAAYGFGTPAGYDARIDQFSDLLNL
;
A
#
# COMPACT_ATOMS: atom_id res chain seq x y z
N MET A 1 10.05 -14.03 15.76
CA MET A 1 9.99 -12.53 15.72
C MET A 1 9.71 -12.00 17.13
N ARG A 2 10.34 -10.90 17.53
CA ARG A 2 10.27 -10.36 18.91
C ARG A 2 9.20 -9.29 19.14
N TYR A 3 8.62 -8.72 18.06
CA TYR A 3 7.68 -7.60 18.16
C TYR A 3 6.27 -8.07 18.54
N GLU A 4 5.58 -7.32 19.40
CA GLU A 4 4.18 -7.57 19.76
C GLU A 4 3.23 -7.30 18.58
N SER A 5 3.51 -6.25 17.82
CA SER A 5 2.67 -5.80 16.71
C SER A 5 3.46 -5.71 15.40
N LEU A 6 2.78 -5.97 14.29
CA LEU A 6 3.33 -5.83 12.94
C LEU A 6 2.41 -4.91 12.13
N ILE A 7 3.00 -3.92 11.47
CA ILE A 7 2.29 -2.97 10.62
C ILE A 7 2.77 -3.19 9.18
N PHE A 8 1.85 -3.37 8.26
CA PHE A 8 2.16 -3.70 6.86
C PHE A 8 1.79 -2.55 5.94
N ASP A 9 2.64 -2.30 4.95
CA ASP A 9 2.25 -1.63 3.72
C ASP A 9 1.40 -2.57 2.84
N ILE A 10 0.81 -2.04 1.78
CA ILE A 10 -0.06 -2.77 0.86
C ILE A 10 0.68 -3.09 -0.45
N ASP A 11 0.91 -2.08 -1.27
CA ASP A 11 1.40 -2.24 -2.64
C ASP A 11 2.90 -2.54 -2.66
N GLY A 12 3.29 -3.66 -3.28
CA GLY A 12 4.66 -4.15 -3.22
C GLY A 12 4.98 -4.98 -1.97
N THR A 13 4.06 -5.03 -1.00
CA THR A 13 4.23 -5.77 0.26
C THR A 13 3.23 -6.91 0.40
N LEU A 14 1.92 -6.63 0.33
CA LEU A 14 0.86 -7.64 0.41
C LEU A 14 0.43 -8.14 -0.97
N TRP A 15 0.42 -7.25 -1.96
CA TRP A 15 0.00 -7.55 -3.33
C TRP A 15 0.76 -6.73 -4.39
N ASP A 16 0.62 -7.13 -5.66
CA ASP A 16 1.03 -6.34 -6.82
C ASP A 16 -0.20 -5.91 -7.62
N SER A 17 -0.71 -4.72 -7.35
CA SER A 17 -1.91 -4.17 -7.98
C SER A 17 -1.65 -3.39 -9.27
N ARG A 18 -0.38 -3.17 -9.66
CA ARG A 18 0.01 -2.25 -10.75
C ARG A 18 -0.76 -2.45 -12.04
N GLN A 19 -0.99 -3.70 -12.43
CA GLN A 19 -1.72 -4.03 -13.66
C GLN A 19 -3.20 -3.63 -13.56
N LEU A 20 -3.87 -3.99 -12.47
CA LEU A 20 -5.29 -3.67 -12.28
C LEU A 20 -5.52 -2.17 -12.09
N VAL A 21 -4.60 -1.48 -11.42
CA VAL A 21 -4.61 -0.02 -11.29
C VAL A 21 -4.54 0.63 -12.67
N ALA A 22 -3.58 0.21 -13.52
CA ALA A 22 -3.43 0.72 -14.87
C ALA A 22 -4.69 0.48 -15.72
N GLU A 23 -5.29 -0.70 -15.62
CA GLU A 23 -6.52 -1.05 -16.33
C GLU A 23 -7.70 -0.18 -15.87
N GLY A 24 -7.91 -0.02 -14.57
CA GLY A 24 -8.94 0.84 -14.00
C GLY A 24 -8.80 2.30 -14.45
N TYR A 25 -7.59 2.84 -14.41
CA TYR A 25 -7.30 4.20 -14.89
C TYR A 25 -7.62 4.34 -16.40
N ASN A 26 -7.18 3.39 -17.22
CA ASN A 26 -7.41 3.42 -18.65
C ASN A 26 -8.90 3.33 -19.02
N ILE A 27 -9.70 2.61 -18.23
CA ILE A 27 -11.17 2.60 -18.39
C ILE A 27 -11.73 4.00 -18.17
N GLN A 28 -11.31 4.69 -17.10
CA GLN A 28 -11.80 6.05 -16.82
C GLN A 28 -11.33 7.05 -17.90
N LEU A 29 -10.06 6.99 -18.27
CA LEU A 29 -9.50 7.84 -19.31
C LEU A 29 -10.22 7.66 -20.66
N ALA A 30 -10.56 6.43 -21.03
CA ALA A 30 -11.33 6.15 -22.24
C ALA A 30 -12.75 6.72 -22.18
N LYS A 31 -13.44 6.64 -21.05
CA LYS A 31 -14.77 7.24 -20.84
C LYS A 31 -14.79 8.76 -21.06
N GLU A 32 -13.68 9.43 -20.75
CA GLU A 32 -13.53 10.89 -20.89
C GLU A 32 -12.90 11.31 -22.22
N GLY A 33 -12.61 10.37 -23.13
CA GLY A 33 -11.94 10.67 -24.41
C GLY A 33 -10.44 11.02 -24.25
N LEU A 34 -9.84 10.68 -23.11
CA LEU A 34 -8.46 10.97 -22.74
C LEU A 34 -7.51 9.78 -22.93
N SER A 35 -7.82 8.86 -23.86
CA SER A 35 -7.00 7.65 -24.11
C SER A 35 -5.54 7.94 -24.48
N HIS A 36 -5.24 9.17 -24.90
CA HIS A 36 -3.86 9.61 -25.17
C HIS A 36 -3.01 9.75 -23.87
N LEU A 37 -3.65 9.77 -22.71
CA LEU A 37 -3.01 9.76 -21.37
C LEU A 37 -2.89 8.35 -20.78
N ALA A 38 -3.14 7.30 -21.58
CA ALA A 38 -3.14 5.93 -21.09
C ALA A 38 -1.84 5.56 -20.35
N VAL A 39 -2.01 4.83 -19.26
CA VAL A 39 -0.94 4.39 -18.35
C VAL A 39 -0.70 2.88 -18.44
N ASN A 40 0.41 2.39 -17.92
CA ASN A 40 0.71 0.96 -17.81
C ASN A 40 1.33 0.60 -16.46
N ALA A 41 1.41 -0.68 -16.16
CA ALA A 41 1.92 -1.18 -14.89
C ALA A 41 3.35 -0.71 -14.56
N GLU A 42 4.23 -0.60 -15.56
CA GLU A 42 5.63 -0.19 -15.37
C GLU A 42 5.74 1.30 -14.99
N LEU A 43 4.82 2.14 -15.48
CA LEU A 43 4.77 3.55 -15.09
C LEU A 43 4.50 3.70 -13.58
N PHE A 44 3.70 2.82 -13.00
CA PHE A 44 3.36 2.86 -11.58
C PHE A 44 4.48 2.36 -10.67
N ARG A 45 5.39 1.51 -11.17
CA ARG A 45 6.44 0.90 -10.34
C ARG A 45 7.24 1.90 -9.49
N PRO A 46 7.78 3.02 -10.02
CA PRO A 46 8.50 4.00 -9.23
C PRO A 46 7.59 4.98 -8.47
N LEU A 47 6.27 4.90 -8.66
CA LEU A 47 5.29 5.83 -8.09
C LEU A 47 4.56 5.25 -6.88
N PHE A 48 4.45 3.94 -6.78
CA PHE A 48 3.82 3.30 -5.63
C PHE A 48 4.59 3.61 -4.34
N GLY A 49 3.85 3.77 -3.25
CA GLY A 49 4.37 4.31 -2.00
C GLY A 49 4.27 5.83 -1.87
N LYS A 50 4.04 6.57 -2.98
CA LYS A 50 3.78 8.02 -2.97
C LYS A 50 2.30 8.32 -2.69
N VAL A 51 2.01 9.54 -2.25
CA VAL A 51 0.61 10.02 -2.13
C VAL A 51 0.02 10.32 -3.50
N MET A 52 -1.29 10.24 -3.63
CA MET A 52 -2.01 10.32 -4.90
C MET A 52 -1.78 11.64 -5.66
N THR A 53 -1.57 12.75 -4.95
CA THR A 53 -1.26 14.04 -5.58
C THR A 53 0.10 14.03 -6.28
N GLU A 54 1.12 13.41 -5.69
CA GLU A 54 2.44 13.27 -6.32
C GLU A 54 2.38 12.35 -7.54
N ILE A 55 1.59 11.28 -7.47
CA ILE A 55 1.35 10.38 -8.61
C ILE A 55 0.67 11.15 -9.74
N ALA A 56 -0.37 11.94 -9.43
CA ALA A 56 -1.07 12.77 -10.41
C ALA A 56 -0.14 13.78 -11.11
N ASP A 57 0.77 14.40 -10.35
CA ASP A 57 1.74 15.35 -10.87
C ASP A 57 2.70 14.72 -11.91
N VAL A 58 2.96 13.44 -11.79
CA VAL A 58 3.80 12.70 -12.74
C VAL A 58 2.97 12.22 -13.96
N ILE A 59 1.91 11.44 -13.72
CA ILE A 59 1.19 10.75 -14.80
C ILE A 59 0.29 11.68 -15.62
N PHE A 60 -0.24 12.75 -15.01
CA PHE A 60 -1.09 13.73 -15.65
C PHE A 60 -0.42 15.11 -15.76
N SER A 61 0.90 15.17 -15.88
CA SER A 61 1.67 16.42 -15.93
C SER A 61 1.23 17.39 -17.04
N SER A 62 0.67 16.89 -18.15
CA SER A 62 0.14 17.69 -19.25
C SER A 62 -1.24 18.30 -18.98
N VAL A 63 -1.92 17.88 -17.91
CA VAL A 63 -3.24 18.42 -17.51
C VAL A 63 -3.02 19.55 -16.49
N PRO A 64 -3.72 20.71 -16.58
CA PRO A 64 -3.61 21.78 -15.58
C PRO A 64 -3.89 21.32 -14.16
N ALA A 65 -3.17 21.87 -13.17
CA ALA A 65 -3.16 21.38 -11.79
C ALA A 65 -4.53 21.14 -11.15
N PRO A 66 -5.53 22.05 -11.17
CA PRO A 66 -6.84 21.76 -10.58
C PRO A 66 -7.52 20.57 -11.24
N GLU A 67 -7.55 20.52 -12.58
CA GLU A 67 -8.18 19.44 -13.35
C GLU A 67 -7.46 18.10 -13.18
N ARG A 68 -6.14 18.11 -13.06
CA ARG A 68 -5.29 16.94 -12.83
C ARG A 68 -5.71 16.16 -11.59
N TYR A 69 -5.96 16.85 -10.49
CA TYR A 69 -6.33 16.21 -9.21
C TYR A 69 -7.76 15.67 -9.22
N GLU A 70 -8.66 16.37 -9.90
CA GLU A 70 -10.03 15.87 -10.11
C GLU A 70 -10.04 14.65 -11.05
N LEU A 71 -9.22 14.66 -12.12
CA LEU A 71 -9.04 13.49 -12.98
C LEU A 71 -8.47 12.29 -12.19
N MET A 72 -7.46 12.55 -11.34
CA MET A 72 -6.88 11.53 -10.48
C MET A 72 -7.94 10.88 -9.58
N LYS A 73 -8.78 11.69 -8.94
CA LYS A 73 -9.88 11.20 -8.10
C LYS A 73 -10.85 10.30 -8.88
N ARG A 74 -11.26 10.72 -10.08
CA ARG A 74 -12.14 9.90 -10.93
C ARG A 74 -11.48 8.59 -11.36
N CYS A 75 -10.16 8.60 -11.62
CA CYS A 75 -9.40 7.40 -11.93
C CYS A 75 -9.34 6.45 -10.72
N MET A 76 -9.12 6.95 -9.50
CA MET A 76 -9.12 6.16 -8.28
C MET A 76 -10.50 5.54 -7.98
N ASP A 77 -11.59 6.29 -8.21
CA ASP A 77 -12.95 5.77 -8.03
C ASP A 77 -13.23 4.60 -9.00
N GLU A 78 -12.78 4.72 -10.26
CA GLU A 78 -12.91 3.65 -11.26
C GLU A 78 -11.99 2.48 -10.97
N GLU A 79 -10.76 2.73 -10.53
CA GLU A 79 -9.83 1.71 -10.05
C GLU A 79 -10.44 0.85 -8.96
N ASN A 80 -10.93 1.47 -7.88
CA ASN A 80 -11.56 0.76 -6.77
C ASN A 80 -12.73 -0.10 -7.25
N ARG A 81 -13.58 0.45 -8.14
CA ARG A 81 -14.70 -0.28 -8.73
C ARG A 81 -14.24 -1.45 -9.60
N TYR A 82 -13.23 -1.23 -10.44
CA TYR A 82 -12.67 -2.25 -11.32
C TYR A 82 -12.02 -3.38 -10.52
N MET A 83 -11.21 -3.03 -9.53
CA MET A 83 -10.55 -4.00 -8.66
C MET A 83 -11.56 -4.80 -7.84
N HIS A 84 -12.60 -4.15 -7.31
CA HIS A 84 -13.65 -4.84 -6.56
C HIS A 84 -14.34 -5.94 -7.39
N ASN A 85 -14.63 -5.66 -8.66
CA ASN A 85 -15.31 -6.57 -9.59
C ASN A 85 -14.38 -7.56 -10.30
N ASN A 86 -13.07 -7.43 -10.16
CA ASN A 86 -12.08 -8.29 -10.80
C ASN A 86 -11.75 -9.49 -9.90
N GLU A 87 -11.76 -10.70 -10.45
CA GLU A 87 -11.50 -11.92 -9.68
C GLU A 87 -10.02 -12.33 -9.64
N CYS A 88 -9.11 -11.57 -10.26
CA CYS A 88 -7.69 -11.88 -10.25
C CYS A 88 -7.11 -11.89 -8.83
N ASN A 89 -6.37 -12.94 -8.53
CA ASN A 89 -5.56 -12.98 -7.31
C ASN A 89 -4.23 -12.27 -7.59
N ILE A 90 -4.05 -11.09 -6.99
CA ILE A 90 -2.84 -10.27 -7.12
C ILE A 90 -2.00 -10.26 -5.84
N GLY A 91 -2.38 -11.05 -4.83
CA GLY A 91 -1.61 -11.23 -3.60
C GLY A 91 -0.28 -11.92 -3.85
N TYR A 92 0.75 -11.49 -3.14
CA TYR A 92 2.02 -12.23 -3.16
C TYR A 92 1.83 -13.65 -2.58
N PRO A 93 2.63 -14.63 -3.05
CA PRO A 93 2.50 -16.01 -2.59
C PRO A 93 2.60 -16.13 -1.07
N GLY A 94 1.65 -16.85 -0.46
CA GLY A 94 1.67 -17.17 0.97
C GLY A 94 1.23 -16.03 1.91
N VAL A 95 0.81 -14.87 1.41
CA VAL A 95 0.41 -13.72 2.26
C VAL A 95 -0.69 -14.11 3.25
N ARG A 96 -1.79 -14.69 2.77
CA ARG A 96 -2.93 -15.05 3.61
C ARG A 96 -2.56 -16.07 4.70
N GLU A 97 -1.85 -17.13 4.31
CA GLU A 97 -1.43 -18.20 5.22
C GLU A 97 -0.44 -17.71 6.27
N THR A 98 0.47 -16.82 5.86
CA THR A 98 1.46 -16.22 6.77
C THR A 98 0.79 -15.28 7.75
N LEU A 99 -0.08 -14.37 7.29
CA LEU A 99 -0.82 -13.47 8.19
C LEU A 99 -1.70 -14.24 9.17
N LYS A 100 -2.34 -15.32 8.72
CA LYS A 100 -3.09 -16.22 9.62
C LYS A 100 -2.22 -16.75 10.76
N LYS A 101 -1.01 -17.26 10.46
CA LYS A 101 -0.10 -17.79 11.47
C LYS A 101 0.47 -16.69 12.37
N LEU A 102 0.80 -15.53 11.79
CA LEU A 102 1.29 -14.39 12.56
C LEU A 102 0.24 -13.87 13.53
N SER A 103 -1.04 -13.84 13.13
CA SER A 103 -2.13 -13.37 13.99
C SER A 103 -2.38 -14.20 15.24
N GLU A 104 -1.83 -15.42 15.32
CA GLU A 104 -1.88 -16.26 16.52
C GLU A 104 -0.98 -15.74 17.65
N LYS A 105 0.03 -14.92 17.33
CA LYS A 105 1.06 -14.45 18.27
C LYS A 105 1.30 -12.94 18.24
N HIS A 106 0.87 -12.26 17.17
CA HIS A 106 1.12 -10.85 16.93
C HIS A 106 -0.19 -10.12 16.63
N ARG A 107 -0.24 -8.85 16.97
CA ARG A 107 -1.29 -7.94 16.53
C ARG A 107 -0.90 -7.42 15.15
N LEU A 108 -1.80 -7.52 14.17
CA LEU A 108 -1.51 -7.17 12.79
C LEU A 108 -2.31 -5.93 12.36
N PHE A 109 -1.65 -5.00 11.69
CA PHE A 109 -2.19 -3.72 11.26
C PHE A 109 -1.74 -3.37 9.84
N ILE A 110 -2.44 -2.43 9.20
CA ILE A 110 -2.07 -1.91 7.88
C ILE A 110 -1.95 -0.38 7.95
N VAL A 111 -0.90 0.17 7.32
CA VAL A 111 -0.76 1.60 7.03
C VAL A 111 -0.29 1.79 5.59
N SER A 112 -1.02 2.57 4.79
CA SER A 112 -0.73 2.82 3.38
C SER A 112 -0.87 4.31 3.02
N ASN A 113 -0.19 4.73 1.95
CA ASN A 113 -0.39 6.05 1.33
C ASN A 113 -1.56 6.10 0.34
N SER A 114 -2.40 5.09 0.33
CA SER A 114 -3.58 4.98 -0.54
C SER A 114 -4.74 5.91 -0.14
N GLN A 115 -5.73 5.97 -1.02
CA GLN A 115 -7.03 6.58 -0.77
C GLN A 115 -7.85 5.80 0.26
N GLN A 116 -8.88 6.45 0.81
CA GLN A 116 -9.83 5.81 1.70
C GLN A 116 -10.57 4.66 0.99
N GLY A 117 -10.83 3.56 1.70
CA GLY A 117 -11.49 2.37 1.18
C GLY A 117 -10.55 1.35 0.51
N TYR A 118 -9.33 1.75 0.15
CA TYR A 118 -8.36 0.86 -0.49
C TYR A 118 -7.80 -0.23 0.45
N PRO A 119 -7.47 0.06 1.72
CA PRO A 119 -7.06 -1.00 2.66
C PRO A 119 -8.16 -2.05 2.86
N GLU A 120 -9.41 -1.64 2.95
CA GLU A 120 -10.56 -2.54 3.10
C GLU A 120 -10.72 -3.43 1.85
N LEU A 121 -10.59 -2.85 0.66
CA LEU A 121 -10.61 -3.60 -0.61
C LEU A 121 -9.49 -4.65 -0.65
N CYS A 122 -8.27 -4.26 -0.27
CA CYS A 122 -7.13 -5.19 -0.18
C CYS A 122 -7.43 -6.34 0.79
N MET A 123 -7.90 -6.03 2.00
CA MET A 123 -8.20 -7.04 3.01
C MET A 123 -9.30 -8.00 2.57
N GLU A 124 -10.33 -7.51 1.90
CA GLU A 124 -11.42 -8.31 1.36
C GLU A 124 -10.91 -9.24 0.26
N LYS A 125 -10.21 -8.68 -0.74
CA LYS A 125 -9.69 -9.43 -1.89
C LYS A 125 -8.72 -10.54 -1.49
N LEU A 126 -7.84 -10.29 -0.54
CA LEU A 126 -6.89 -11.27 -0.04
C LEU A 126 -7.51 -12.22 1.01
N GLY A 127 -8.73 -11.95 1.48
CA GLY A 127 -9.38 -12.72 2.53
C GLY A 127 -8.64 -12.66 3.86
N ILE A 128 -8.02 -11.51 4.18
CA ILE A 128 -7.18 -11.32 5.37
C ILE A 128 -7.85 -10.47 6.45
N SER A 129 -9.04 -9.92 6.21
CA SER A 129 -9.78 -9.11 7.19
C SER A 129 -9.86 -9.72 8.58
N PRO A 130 -10.04 -11.06 8.75
CA PRO A 130 -10.11 -11.64 10.08
C PRO A 130 -8.82 -11.58 10.90
N TYR A 131 -7.68 -11.31 10.26
CA TYR A 131 -6.35 -11.30 10.89
C TYR A 131 -5.85 -9.89 11.21
N ILE A 132 -6.44 -8.85 10.62
CA ILE A 132 -6.04 -7.46 10.76
C ILE A 132 -6.90 -6.77 11.83
N GLN A 133 -6.27 -6.21 12.86
CA GLN A 133 -6.97 -5.54 13.96
C GLN A 133 -7.35 -4.10 13.67
N GLY A 134 -6.68 -3.47 12.71
CA GLY A 134 -6.99 -2.11 12.29
C GLY A 134 -6.08 -1.63 11.18
N HIS A 135 -6.48 -0.55 10.57
CA HIS A 135 -5.74 0.10 9.50
C HIS A 135 -5.94 1.61 9.53
N LEU A 136 -5.05 2.33 8.87
CA LEU A 136 -5.17 3.73 8.48
C LEU A 136 -4.48 3.93 7.13
N CYS A 137 -4.96 4.91 6.37
CA CYS A 137 -4.32 5.32 5.13
C CYS A 137 -4.20 6.85 5.04
N PHE A 138 -3.48 7.33 4.02
CA PHE A 138 -3.40 8.77 3.75
C PHE A 138 -4.79 9.39 3.58
N GLY A 139 -5.72 8.68 2.93
CA GLY A 139 -7.10 9.13 2.76
C GLY A 139 -7.85 9.37 4.08
N ASP A 140 -7.45 8.71 5.17
CA ASP A 140 -8.04 8.89 6.49
C ASP A 140 -7.41 10.04 7.27
N THR A 141 -6.10 10.24 7.12
CA THR A 141 -5.31 11.13 7.99
C THR A 141 -4.88 12.43 7.31
N GLY A 142 -4.68 12.42 6.00
CA GLY A 142 -4.12 13.55 5.25
C GLY A 142 -2.69 13.93 5.66
N THR A 143 -1.97 13.03 6.36
CA THR A 143 -0.63 13.29 6.89
C THR A 143 0.43 12.38 6.28
N THR A 144 1.70 12.57 6.61
CA THR A 144 2.78 11.68 6.15
C THR A 144 2.56 10.24 6.63
N LYS A 145 3.12 9.26 5.91
CA LYS A 145 3.02 7.84 6.33
C LYS A 145 3.60 7.63 7.73
N GLY A 146 4.69 8.32 8.08
CA GLY A 146 5.27 8.23 9.42
C GLY A 146 4.34 8.75 10.52
N GLN A 147 3.65 9.87 10.28
CA GLN A 147 2.62 10.39 11.20
C GLN A 147 1.40 9.46 11.25
N THR A 148 0.99 8.87 10.13
CA THR A 148 -0.09 7.90 10.09
C THR A 148 0.25 6.64 10.91
N ILE A 149 1.50 6.15 10.85
CA ILE A 149 1.99 5.06 11.71
C ILE A 149 1.86 5.45 13.19
N ARG A 150 2.32 6.64 13.59
CA ARG A 150 2.18 7.12 14.98
C ARG A 150 0.73 7.20 15.42
N THR A 151 -0.15 7.76 14.57
CA THR A 151 -1.59 7.85 14.85
C THR A 151 -2.21 6.46 15.05
N LEU A 152 -1.82 5.47 14.24
CA LEU A 152 -2.25 4.09 14.43
C LEU A 152 -1.74 3.54 15.76
N MET A 153 -0.47 3.77 16.08
CA MET A 153 0.13 3.30 17.33
C MET A 153 -0.59 3.89 18.56
N GLU A 154 -0.90 5.17 18.54
CA GLU A 154 -1.67 5.83 19.61
C GLU A 154 -3.08 5.26 19.71
N LYS A 155 -3.80 5.15 18.58
CA LYS A 155 -5.18 4.64 18.52
C LYS A 155 -5.32 3.23 19.10
N TYR A 156 -4.32 2.38 18.88
CA TYR A 156 -4.36 0.98 19.30
C TYR A 156 -3.43 0.66 20.50
N ASN A 157 -2.83 1.69 21.13
CA ASN A 157 -1.88 1.53 22.25
C ASN A 157 -0.73 0.57 21.90
N ILE A 158 -0.10 0.78 20.73
CA ILE A 158 1.03 -0.03 20.27
C ILE A 158 2.33 0.62 20.78
N THR A 159 3.13 -0.14 21.52
CA THR A 159 4.42 0.32 22.08
C THR A 159 5.62 -0.47 21.54
N ASP A 160 5.39 -1.68 21.03
CA ASP A 160 6.40 -2.55 20.44
C ASP A 160 5.91 -3.08 19.09
N CYS A 161 6.50 -2.56 18.01
CA CYS A 161 6.12 -2.96 16.66
C CYS A 161 7.30 -2.90 15.68
N ALA A 162 7.11 -3.50 14.51
CA ALA A 162 7.90 -3.27 13.31
C ALA A 162 6.96 -2.95 12.14
N TYR A 163 7.47 -2.18 11.19
CA TYR A 163 6.79 -1.90 9.93
C TYR A 163 7.41 -2.73 8.81
N ILE A 164 6.57 -3.34 8.00
CA ILE A 164 6.94 -4.13 6.84
C ILE A 164 6.52 -3.37 5.57
N GLY A 165 7.46 -3.06 4.71
CA GLY A 165 7.26 -2.32 3.48
C GLY A 165 8.37 -2.59 2.47
N ASP A 166 8.27 -2.04 1.27
CA ASP A 166 9.17 -2.37 0.18
C ASP A 166 9.92 -1.17 -0.41
N THR A 167 9.50 0.07 -0.11
CA THR A 167 10.04 1.27 -0.76
C THR A 167 10.98 2.09 0.14
N GLN A 168 11.72 3.01 -0.49
CA GLN A 168 12.46 4.05 0.21
C GLN A 168 11.54 4.93 1.07
N GLY A 169 10.32 5.23 0.57
CA GLY A 169 9.32 6.00 1.33
C GLY A 169 8.85 5.30 2.61
N ASP A 170 8.79 3.96 2.61
CA ASP A 170 8.49 3.19 3.82
C ASP A 170 9.60 3.28 4.85
N TYR A 171 10.85 3.15 4.39
CA TYR A 171 12.02 3.34 5.25
C TYR A 171 12.05 4.73 5.89
N GLU A 172 11.84 5.80 5.11
CA GLU A 172 11.78 7.18 5.62
C GLU A 172 10.61 7.35 6.62
N ALA A 173 9.44 6.76 6.33
CA ALA A 173 8.30 6.77 7.25
C ALA A 173 8.60 6.08 8.58
N THR A 174 9.36 4.97 8.55
CA THR A 174 9.77 4.29 9.79
C THR A 174 10.77 5.11 10.61
N LEU A 175 11.71 5.81 9.95
CA LEU A 175 12.61 6.75 10.62
C LEU A 175 11.82 7.90 11.29
N GLU A 176 10.83 8.47 10.58
CA GLU A 176 9.94 9.47 11.14
C GLU A 176 9.14 8.92 12.32
N ALA A 177 8.58 7.72 12.20
CA ALA A 177 7.77 7.10 13.25
C ALA A 177 8.59 6.61 14.46
N GLY A 178 9.88 6.34 14.26
CA GLY A 178 10.77 5.78 15.28
C GLY A 178 10.56 4.27 15.49
N VAL A 179 10.20 3.53 14.43
CA VAL A 179 9.94 2.08 14.47
C VAL A 179 10.90 1.32 13.55
N PRO A 180 11.26 0.07 13.86
CA PRO A 180 12.07 -0.78 13.01
C PRO A 180 11.42 -1.05 11.64
N PHE A 181 12.28 -1.13 10.60
CA PHE A 181 11.88 -1.40 9.22
C PHE A 181 12.28 -2.80 8.76
N LEU A 182 11.32 -3.61 8.35
CA LEU A 182 11.54 -4.91 7.72
C LEU A 182 11.27 -4.79 6.22
N TRP A 183 12.34 -4.89 5.42
CA TRP A 183 12.25 -4.67 3.99
C TRP A 183 11.77 -5.89 3.22
N ALA A 184 10.65 -5.76 2.51
CA ALA A 184 10.12 -6.72 1.56
C ALA A 184 10.86 -6.59 0.21
N ALA A 185 11.99 -7.31 0.06
CA ALA A 185 12.89 -7.18 -1.09
C ALA A 185 12.33 -7.72 -2.41
N TYR A 186 11.20 -8.39 -2.37
CA TYR A 186 10.45 -8.84 -3.54
C TYR A 186 9.54 -7.76 -4.14
N GLY A 187 9.36 -6.63 -3.47
CA GLY A 187 8.51 -5.52 -3.91
C GLY A 187 9.12 -4.64 -5.00
N PHE A 188 8.80 -3.36 -4.98
CA PHE A 188 9.09 -2.44 -6.09
C PHE A 188 10.38 -1.65 -5.91
N GLY A 189 10.82 -1.41 -4.66
CA GLY A 189 11.89 -0.50 -4.33
C GLY A 189 13.13 -1.14 -3.70
N THR A 190 14.15 -0.30 -3.53
CA THR A 190 15.38 -0.64 -2.79
C THR A 190 15.67 0.50 -1.82
N PRO A 191 15.40 0.34 -0.52
CA PRO A 191 15.65 1.37 0.49
C PRO A 191 17.14 1.50 0.81
N ALA A 192 17.53 2.66 1.36
CA ALA A 192 18.89 2.95 1.79
C ALA A 192 19.29 2.19 3.08
N GLY A 193 18.31 1.66 3.84
CA GLY A 193 18.57 0.91 5.07
C GLY A 193 17.36 0.07 5.50
N TYR A 194 17.61 -0.90 6.36
CA TYR A 194 16.58 -1.78 6.95
C TYR A 194 17.15 -2.48 8.20
N ASP A 195 16.28 -2.94 9.10
CA ASP A 195 16.65 -3.73 10.27
C ASP A 195 16.66 -5.24 9.98
N ALA A 196 15.77 -5.70 9.09
CA ALA A 196 15.77 -7.05 8.53
C ALA A 196 15.25 -7.05 7.09
N ARG A 197 15.59 -8.10 6.33
CA ARG A 197 15.15 -8.30 4.94
C ARG A 197 14.38 -9.61 4.84
N ILE A 198 13.32 -9.60 4.05
CA ILE A 198 12.59 -10.79 3.61
C ILE A 198 12.60 -10.87 2.09
N ASP A 199 12.91 -12.05 1.54
CA ASP A 199 12.93 -12.31 0.09
C ASP A 199 11.60 -12.90 -0.41
N GLN A 200 10.75 -13.33 0.50
CA GLN A 200 9.35 -13.71 0.29
C GLN A 200 8.55 -13.46 1.57
N PHE A 201 7.24 -13.26 1.44
CA PHE A 201 6.39 -12.89 2.57
C PHE A 201 6.42 -13.90 3.72
N SER A 202 6.52 -15.20 3.39
CA SER A 202 6.59 -16.27 4.40
C SER A 202 7.84 -16.26 5.27
N ASP A 203 8.92 -15.53 4.89
CA ASP A 203 10.14 -15.42 5.69
C ASP A 203 9.88 -14.74 7.05
N LEU A 204 8.81 -13.94 7.14
CA LEU A 204 8.35 -13.35 8.41
C LEU A 204 8.12 -14.38 9.52
N LEU A 205 7.82 -15.62 9.20
CA LEU A 205 7.62 -16.68 10.19
C LEU A 205 8.92 -17.14 10.85
N ASN A 206 10.07 -16.79 10.28
CA ASN A 206 11.40 -17.24 10.71
C ASN A 206 12.24 -16.13 11.38
N LEU A 207 11.73 -14.89 11.48
CA LEU A 207 12.42 -13.73 12.07
C LEU A 207 12.32 -13.64 13.62
#